data_f009cffa18ea9d65f80bf16164452127
#
_entry.id   f009cffa18ea9d65f80bf16164452127
#
_cell.length_a   1.000
_cell.length_b   1.000
_cell.length_c   1.000
_cell.angle_alpha   90.00
_cell.angle_beta   90.00
_cell.angle_gamma   90.00
#
_symmetry.space_group_name_H-M   'P 1'
#
loop_
_entity.id
_entity.type
_entity.pdbx_description
1 polymer ?
#
loop_
_entity_poly.entity_id
_entity_poly.type
_entity_poly.pdbx_seq_one_letter_code
_entity_poly.pdbx_strand_id
1 'polypeptide(L)'
;GGGGARGVRRPGASPPERPRRRRMTGAGAGAGAGAGPRVVPWADWAEWRRGGACLLGGLRGGSAGALGEGLGLVAGWRARGRVPLAVDATAELAGAVAAARGLLPGGAPGTARHCLRLGLAMAVVRLVNGVVAPAQKGKFARPVSGVARELGLPPVLVDIRHDATHQELPALPLLLAAAEAALGWLEAHYWERQEAALQRQAEALGAAVAALCDVFAAEAAEAGGRLGDGSVGGDGVGRGGAAKRPKGWLKEERRRVLGRLVELSPPPLGRLAAPGVLGCQRLRSLAAEVMADGGGGSGPARQTWSRCMEALHAHWGRGFGEHLRREAVRREEEGSGEAGARDVLEALAAWARGGGSSREGSLGEVPSPGGVSSGADTGG
;
A
#
# COMPACT_ATOMS: atom_id res chain seq x y z
N GLY A 1 -27.50 -82.07 -5.99
CA GLY A 1 -28.10 -81.20 -6.97
C GLY A 1 -27.99 -79.72 -6.59
N GLY A 2 -27.00 -79.03 -7.13
CA GLY A 2 -26.82 -77.66 -6.87
C GLY A 2 -26.94 -76.82 -8.15
N GLY A 3 -27.94 -76.00 -8.26
CA GLY A 3 -28.18 -75.08 -9.36
C GLY A 3 -27.52 -73.71 -9.10
N GLY A 4 -26.48 -73.37 -9.85
CA GLY A 4 -25.81 -72.10 -9.81
C GLY A 4 -26.57 -71.02 -10.60
N ALA A 5 -27.05 -69.96 -9.95
CA ALA A 5 -27.58 -68.76 -10.58
C ALA A 5 -26.45 -67.78 -10.90
N ARG A 6 -26.22 -67.54 -12.19
CA ARG A 6 -25.28 -66.54 -12.70
C ARG A 6 -25.94 -65.13 -12.56
N GLY A 7 -25.43 -64.31 -11.64
CA GLY A 7 -25.83 -62.91 -11.51
C GLY A 7 -25.28 -62.06 -12.66
N VAL A 8 -26.19 -61.45 -13.40
CA VAL A 8 -25.92 -60.44 -14.44
C VAL A 8 -25.44 -59.14 -13.79
N ARG A 9 -24.16 -58.76 -14.02
CA ARG A 9 -23.64 -57.45 -13.61
C ARG A 9 -24.23 -56.36 -14.51
N ARG A 10 -24.96 -55.42 -13.92
CA ARG A 10 -25.35 -54.17 -14.57
C ARG A 10 -24.13 -53.25 -14.66
N PRO A 11 -23.89 -52.52 -15.77
CA PRO A 11 -22.81 -51.53 -15.85
C PRO A 11 -23.09 -50.37 -14.91
N GLY A 12 -22.12 -50.05 -14.05
CA GLY A 12 -22.20 -49.01 -13.07
C GLY A 12 -22.23 -47.60 -13.72
N ALA A 13 -23.17 -46.80 -13.30
CA ALA A 13 -23.20 -45.39 -13.58
C ALA A 13 -22.03 -44.69 -12.89
N SER A 14 -21.21 -43.95 -13.65
CA SER A 14 -20.15 -43.12 -13.14
C SER A 14 -20.75 -42.05 -12.23
N PRO A 15 -20.12 -41.74 -11.06
CA PRO A 15 -20.60 -40.66 -10.21
C PRO A 15 -20.39 -39.31 -10.90
N PRO A 16 -21.26 -38.29 -10.63
CA PRO A 16 -21.15 -36.97 -11.24
C PRO A 16 -19.83 -36.32 -10.83
N GLU A 17 -19.09 -35.79 -11.82
CA GLU A 17 -17.88 -35.02 -11.62
C GLU A 17 -18.20 -33.79 -10.75
N ARG A 18 -17.56 -33.73 -9.58
CA ARG A 18 -17.57 -32.53 -8.74
C ARG A 18 -16.89 -31.38 -9.49
N PRO A 19 -17.45 -30.16 -9.51
CA PRO A 19 -16.82 -29.03 -10.17
C PRO A 19 -15.44 -28.81 -9.56
N ARG A 20 -14.40 -28.83 -10.38
CA ARG A 20 -13.01 -28.55 -10.00
C ARG A 20 -12.95 -27.16 -9.36
N ARG A 21 -12.79 -27.10 -8.05
CA ARG A 21 -12.43 -25.86 -7.35
C ARG A 21 -11.13 -25.35 -7.98
N ARG A 22 -11.24 -24.20 -8.64
CA ARG A 22 -10.08 -23.42 -9.12
C ARG A 22 -9.17 -23.20 -7.92
N ARG A 23 -8.00 -23.86 -7.92
CA ARG A 23 -6.93 -23.61 -6.94
C ARG A 23 -6.48 -22.17 -7.11
N MET A 24 -6.96 -21.28 -6.25
CA MET A 24 -6.34 -19.98 -6.09
C MET A 24 -4.99 -20.19 -5.40
N THR A 25 -3.94 -20.14 -6.20
CA THR A 25 -2.56 -20.24 -5.75
C THR A 25 -2.27 -19.09 -4.80
N GLY A 26 -1.89 -19.45 -3.57
CA GLY A 26 -1.44 -18.52 -2.56
C GLY A 26 -0.22 -17.71 -3.03
N ALA A 27 -0.29 -16.41 -2.89
CA ALA A 27 0.77 -15.49 -3.26
C ALA A 27 1.88 -15.49 -2.20
N GLY A 28 2.98 -16.16 -2.53
CA GLY A 28 4.26 -15.96 -1.85
C GLY A 28 4.85 -14.60 -2.16
N ALA A 29 5.56 -14.02 -1.19
CA ALA A 29 6.39 -12.84 -1.39
C ALA A 29 7.55 -13.18 -2.34
N GLY A 30 7.35 -12.91 -3.62
CA GLY A 30 8.36 -12.95 -4.66
C GLY A 30 7.97 -11.87 -5.67
N ALA A 31 8.82 -10.86 -5.81
CA ALA A 31 8.71 -9.86 -6.86
C ALA A 31 8.93 -10.55 -8.22
N GLY A 32 7.84 -11.10 -8.78
CA GLY A 32 7.75 -11.61 -10.14
C GLY A 32 6.93 -10.64 -10.96
N ALA A 33 7.49 -10.13 -12.05
CA ALA A 33 6.78 -9.35 -13.04
C ALA A 33 5.49 -10.10 -13.47
N GLY A 34 4.31 -9.45 -13.28
CA GLY A 34 3.04 -9.98 -13.76
C GLY A 34 1.91 -10.13 -12.72
N ALA A 35 2.12 -9.78 -11.45
CA ALA A 35 1.00 -9.74 -10.50
C ALA A 35 0.28 -8.39 -10.61
N GLY A 36 -0.98 -8.41 -11.01
CA GLY A 36 -1.85 -7.23 -10.96
C GLY A 36 -1.96 -6.64 -9.53
N PRO A 37 -2.51 -5.44 -9.38
CA PRO A 37 -2.56 -4.74 -8.12
C PRO A 37 -3.20 -5.61 -7.03
N ARG A 38 -2.47 -5.82 -5.92
CA ARG A 38 -2.98 -6.57 -4.77
C ARG A 38 -3.83 -5.65 -3.91
N VAL A 39 -5.09 -6.01 -3.71
CA VAL A 39 -5.96 -5.30 -2.79
C VAL A 39 -5.49 -5.59 -1.36
N VAL A 40 -5.17 -4.53 -0.62
CA VAL A 40 -4.83 -4.59 0.81
C VAL A 40 -6.02 -4.14 1.65
N PRO A 41 -6.21 -4.65 2.89
CA PRO A 41 -7.39 -4.37 3.69
C PRO A 41 -7.33 -3.02 4.42
N TRP A 42 -6.18 -2.37 4.50
CA TRP A 42 -6.04 -1.03 5.09
C TRP A 42 -6.36 0.07 4.08
N ALA A 43 -6.80 1.21 4.60
CA ALA A 43 -7.20 2.34 3.78
C ALA A 43 -6.01 2.99 3.04
N ASP A 44 -4.88 3.13 3.74
CA ASP A 44 -3.63 3.68 3.22
C ASP A 44 -2.42 3.17 4.03
N TRP A 45 -1.23 3.56 3.62
CA TRP A 45 0.00 3.15 4.30
C TRP A 45 0.20 3.83 5.66
N ALA A 46 -0.47 4.95 5.94
CA ALA A 46 -0.45 5.56 7.27
C ALA A 46 -1.24 4.70 8.27
N GLU A 47 -2.42 4.19 7.89
CA GLU A 47 -3.17 3.24 8.71
C GLU A 47 -2.37 1.96 8.98
N TRP A 48 -1.64 1.45 7.96
CA TRP A 48 -0.77 0.29 8.12
C TRP A 48 0.39 0.55 9.11
N ARG A 49 1.10 1.70 8.96
CA ARG A 49 2.17 2.11 9.89
C ARG A 49 1.66 2.24 11.31
N ARG A 50 0.50 2.90 11.49
CA ARG A 50 -0.14 3.04 12.80
C ARG A 50 -0.43 1.67 13.42
N GLY A 51 -0.99 0.72 12.65
CA GLY A 51 -1.24 -0.63 13.11
C GLY A 51 0.03 -1.35 13.58
N GLY A 52 1.12 -1.28 12.82
CA GLY A 52 2.42 -1.84 13.22
C GLY A 52 3.00 -1.19 14.47
N ALA A 53 2.99 0.14 14.53
CA ALA A 53 3.48 0.90 15.68
C ALA A 53 2.66 0.60 16.96
N CYS A 54 1.34 0.52 16.83
CA CYS A 54 0.45 0.19 17.96
C CYS A 54 0.65 -1.25 18.46
N LEU A 55 0.84 -2.22 17.56
CA LEU A 55 1.09 -3.62 17.95
C LEU A 55 2.45 -3.81 18.60
N LEU A 56 3.51 -3.39 17.93
CA LEU A 56 4.90 -3.64 18.38
C LEU A 56 5.32 -2.65 19.46
N GLY A 57 5.06 -1.35 19.26
CA GLY A 57 5.39 -0.30 20.22
C GLY A 57 4.53 -0.38 21.48
N GLY A 58 3.21 -0.63 21.33
CA GLY A 58 2.28 -0.83 22.45
C GLY A 58 2.70 -2.01 23.34
N LEU A 59 3.12 -3.12 22.73
CA LEU A 59 3.58 -4.29 23.49
C LEU A 59 4.89 -4.02 24.23
N ARG A 60 5.88 -3.35 23.62
CA ARG A 60 7.16 -3.00 24.25
C ARG A 60 7.01 -1.96 25.36
N GLY A 61 6.22 -0.93 25.10
CA GLY A 61 5.96 0.13 26.05
C GLY A 61 4.94 -0.22 27.14
N GLY A 62 4.37 -1.43 27.13
CA GLY A 62 3.36 -1.86 28.11
C GLY A 62 2.04 -1.08 28.00
N SER A 63 1.78 -0.40 26.89
CA SER A 63 0.57 0.38 26.70
C SER A 63 -0.59 -0.46 26.21
N ALA A 64 -1.48 -0.84 27.13
CA ALA A 64 -2.70 -1.60 26.82
C ALA A 64 -3.60 -0.85 25.83
N GLY A 65 -3.68 0.48 25.92
CA GLY A 65 -4.47 1.32 25.01
C GLY A 65 -3.96 1.26 23.58
N ALA A 66 -2.65 1.52 23.37
CA ALA A 66 -2.05 1.45 22.04
C ALA A 66 -2.16 0.04 21.46
N LEU A 67 -1.86 -0.99 22.24
CA LEU A 67 -2.00 -2.37 21.77
C LEU A 67 -3.44 -2.72 21.43
N GLY A 68 -4.42 -2.29 22.22
CA GLY A 68 -5.85 -2.47 21.95
C GLY A 68 -6.26 -1.80 20.63
N GLU A 69 -5.77 -0.60 20.35
CA GLU A 69 -5.97 0.08 19.06
C GLU A 69 -5.39 -0.74 17.90
N GLY A 70 -4.15 -1.22 18.01
CA GLY A 70 -3.52 -2.04 16.98
C GLY A 70 -4.28 -3.34 16.69
N LEU A 71 -4.74 -4.03 17.75
CA LEU A 71 -5.57 -5.23 17.63
C LEU A 71 -6.91 -4.92 16.98
N GLY A 72 -7.54 -3.78 17.32
CA GLY A 72 -8.79 -3.30 16.72
C GLY A 72 -8.64 -3.00 15.23
N LEU A 73 -7.54 -2.36 14.83
CA LEU A 73 -7.23 -2.12 13.41
C LEU A 73 -7.13 -3.43 12.63
N VAL A 74 -6.37 -4.42 13.15
CA VAL A 74 -6.24 -5.73 12.46
C VAL A 74 -7.57 -6.47 12.43
N ALA A 75 -8.40 -6.40 13.46
CA ALA A 75 -9.75 -6.97 13.45
C ALA A 75 -10.62 -6.34 12.35
N GLY A 76 -10.57 -5.01 12.19
CA GLY A 76 -11.22 -4.30 11.09
C GLY A 76 -10.68 -4.71 9.72
N TRP A 77 -9.37 -4.93 9.59
CA TRP A 77 -8.76 -5.40 8.33
C TRP A 77 -9.20 -6.82 7.98
N ARG A 78 -9.30 -7.72 8.96
CA ARG A 78 -9.84 -9.09 8.77
C ARG A 78 -11.29 -9.05 8.26
N ALA A 79 -12.10 -8.12 8.75
CA ALA A 79 -13.46 -7.96 8.29
C ALA A 79 -13.58 -7.41 6.86
N ARG A 80 -12.62 -6.57 6.42
CA ARG A 80 -12.58 -6.00 5.06
C ARG A 80 -12.04 -6.98 4.02
N GLY A 81 -11.16 -7.92 4.40
CA GLY A 81 -10.58 -8.85 3.44
C GLY A 81 -9.44 -9.68 4.01
N ARG A 82 -8.64 -10.25 3.09
CA ARG A 82 -7.51 -11.09 3.47
C ARG A 82 -6.35 -10.27 3.99
N VAL A 83 -6.01 -10.44 5.26
CA VAL A 83 -4.84 -9.86 5.89
C VAL A 83 -3.59 -10.68 5.51
N PRO A 84 -2.43 -10.05 5.23
CA PRO A 84 -1.16 -10.75 5.06
C PRO A 84 -0.79 -11.55 6.30
N LEU A 85 -0.23 -12.75 6.11
CA LEU A 85 0.15 -13.65 7.20
C LEU A 85 0.99 -12.95 8.28
N ALA A 86 1.96 -12.13 7.87
CA ALA A 86 2.86 -11.47 8.81
C ALA A 86 2.12 -10.48 9.73
N VAL A 87 1.16 -9.73 9.19
CA VAL A 87 0.33 -8.81 9.98
C VAL A 87 -0.59 -9.59 10.93
N ASP A 88 -1.21 -10.65 10.41
CA ASP A 88 -2.11 -11.52 11.17
C ASP A 88 -1.37 -12.18 12.35
N ALA A 89 -0.21 -12.77 12.08
CA ALA A 89 0.65 -13.40 13.08
C ALA A 89 1.19 -12.39 14.11
N THR A 90 1.56 -11.17 13.69
CA THR A 90 1.97 -10.11 14.62
C THR A 90 0.86 -9.80 15.62
N ALA A 91 -0.38 -9.63 15.15
CA ALA A 91 -1.52 -9.35 16.04
C ALA A 91 -1.83 -10.52 16.97
N GLU A 92 -1.84 -11.76 16.46
CA GLU A 92 -2.08 -12.96 17.27
C GLU A 92 -1.03 -13.12 18.38
N LEU A 93 0.25 -13.01 18.02
CA LEU A 93 1.35 -13.15 18.99
C LEU A 93 1.38 -11.99 20.00
N ALA A 94 1.25 -10.74 19.54
CA ALA A 94 1.25 -9.57 20.40
C ALA A 94 0.08 -9.62 21.41
N GLY A 95 -1.12 -9.96 20.95
CA GLY A 95 -2.28 -10.13 21.81
C GLY A 95 -2.11 -11.24 22.86
N ALA A 96 -1.58 -12.40 22.46
CA ALA A 96 -1.35 -13.51 23.35
C ALA A 96 -0.23 -13.23 24.38
N VAL A 97 0.87 -12.58 23.98
CA VAL A 97 1.95 -12.15 24.90
C VAL A 97 1.42 -11.11 25.90
N ALA A 98 0.64 -10.14 25.43
CA ALA A 98 0.05 -9.13 26.29
C ALA A 98 -0.94 -9.72 27.30
N ALA A 99 -1.78 -10.67 26.88
CA ALA A 99 -2.67 -11.39 27.78
C ALA A 99 -1.89 -12.18 28.84
N ALA A 100 -0.80 -12.85 28.46
CA ALA A 100 0.05 -13.58 29.39
C ALA A 100 0.79 -12.67 30.38
N ARG A 101 1.12 -11.45 29.99
CA ARG A 101 1.73 -10.41 30.85
C ARG A 101 0.70 -9.63 31.70
N GLY A 102 -0.59 -9.93 31.57
CA GLY A 102 -1.65 -9.21 32.26
C GLY A 102 -1.90 -7.79 31.76
N LEU A 103 -1.43 -7.45 30.56
CA LEU A 103 -1.65 -6.14 29.94
C LEU A 103 -3.07 -5.96 29.39
N LEU A 104 -3.78 -7.05 29.13
CA LEU A 104 -5.17 -7.01 28.66
C LEU A 104 -6.12 -7.48 29.77
N PRO A 105 -7.34 -6.88 29.90
CA PRO A 105 -8.34 -7.32 30.88
C PRO A 105 -8.76 -8.78 30.62
N GLY A 106 -8.90 -9.58 31.70
CA GLY A 106 -9.45 -10.94 31.61
C GLY A 106 -8.47 -12.07 31.91
N GLY A 107 -7.33 -11.79 32.55
CA GLY A 107 -6.43 -12.82 33.08
C GLY A 107 -7.12 -13.69 34.11
N ALA A 108 -7.61 -14.87 33.70
CA ALA A 108 -8.26 -15.83 34.55
C ALA A 108 -7.31 -16.97 34.98
N PRO A 109 -7.44 -17.56 36.17
CA PRO A 109 -6.57 -18.62 36.66
C PRO A 109 -6.83 -19.97 35.95
N GLY A 110 -5.82 -20.82 35.91
CA GLY A 110 -5.93 -22.23 35.51
C GLY A 110 -6.25 -22.47 34.01
N THR A 111 -7.50 -22.54 33.66
CA THR A 111 -7.98 -22.84 32.31
C THR A 111 -7.51 -21.79 31.28
N ALA A 112 -7.47 -20.51 31.70
CA ALA A 112 -6.97 -19.44 30.81
C ALA A 112 -5.47 -19.60 30.50
N ARG A 113 -4.68 -20.09 31.46
CA ARG A 113 -3.26 -20.37 31.21
C ARG A 113 -3.06 -21.49 30.20
N HIS A 114 -3.91 -22.51 30.22
CA HIS A 114 -3.88 -23.56 29.22
C HIS A 114 -4.31 -23.05 27.84
N CYS A 115 -5.38 -22.24 27.76
CA CYS A 115 -5.81 -21.59 26.52
C CYS A 115 -4.74 -20.67 25.95
N LEU A 116 -4.01 -19.93 26.78
CA LEU A 116 -2.87 -19.11 26.34
C LEU A 116 -1.75 -19.96 25.75
N ARG A 117 -1.42 -21.10 26.37
CA ARG A 117 -0.42 -22.04 25.84
C ARG A 117 -0.85 -22.56 24.46
N LEU A 118 -2.09 -22.98 24.31
CA LEU A 118 -2.66 -23.44 23.02
C LEU A 118 -2.64 -22.31 21.99
N GLY A 119 -3.06 -21.11 22.36
CA GLY A 119 -3.08 -19.94 21.48
C GLY A 119 -1.69 -19.58 20.96
N LEU A 120 -0.70 -19.46 21.87
CA LEU A 120 0.69 -19.17 21.51
C LEU A 120 1.31 -20.26 20.62
N ALA A 121 1.13 -21.51 21.00
CA ALA A 121 1.64 -22.64 20.23
C ALA A 121 1.04 -22.65 18.81
N MET A 122 -0.27 -22.48 18.69
CA MET A 122 -0.95 -22.45 17.40
C MET A 122 -0.53 -21.24 16.55
N ALA A 123 -0.34 -20.05 17.16
CA ALA A 123 0.15 -18.87 16.45
C ALA A 123 1.56 -19.12 15.85
N VAL A 124 2.46 -19.74 16.62
CA VAL A 124 3.80 -20.15 16.14
C VAL A 124 3.70 -21.19 15.03
N VAL A 125 2.87 -22.22 15.19
CA VAL A 125 2.65 -23.26 14.17
C VAL A 125 2.15 -22.64 12.86
N ARG A 126 1.17 -21.75 12.92
CA ARG A 126 0.61 -21.07 11.75
C ARG A 126 1.63 -20.16 11.08
N LEU A 127 2.42 -19.42 11.85
CA LEU A 127 3.50 -18.60 11.33
C LEU A 127 4.53 -19.46 10.58
N VAL A 128 5.10 -20.47 11.22
CA VAL A 128 6.12 -21.33 10.61
C VAL A 128 5.60 -22.00 9.34
N ASN A 129 4.42 -22.63 9.41
CA ASN A 129 3.82 -23.28 8.24
C ASN A 129 3.53 -22.27 7.12
N GLY A 130 3.00 -21.09 7.45
CA GLY A 130 2.65 -20.07 6.47
C GLY A 130 3.85 -19.41 5.79
N VAL A 131 4.98 -19.30 6.50
CA VAL A 131 6.25 -18.77 5.96
C VAL A 131 6.96 -19.84 5.11
N VAL A 132 6.97 -21.08 5.57
CA VAL A 132 7.68 -22.20 4.88
C VAL A 132 6.92 -22.70 3.66
N ALA A 133 5.59 -22.78 3.71
CA ALA A 133 4.79 -23.35 2.61
C ALA A 133 4.99 -22.68 1.25
N PRO A 134 5.05 -21.35 1.10
CA PRO A 134 5.33 -20.70 -0.18
C PRO A 134 6.75 -20.96 -0.72
N ALA A 135 7.72 -21.22 0.18
CA ALA A 135 9.11 -21.49 -0.17
C ALA A 135 9.34 -22.96 -0.58
N GLN A 136 8.36 -23.85 -0.33
CA GLN A 136 8.36 -25.23 -0.81
C GLN A 136 8.10 -25.24 -2.33
N LYS A 137 9.16 -25.10 -3.11
CA LYS A 137 9.12 -25.18 -4.59
C LYS A 137 9.67 -26.50 -5.06
N GLY A 138 8.88 -27.26 -5.81
CA GLY A 138 9.31 -28.51 -6.42
C GLY A 138 8.41 -29.72 -6.13
N LYS A 139 8.72 -30.85 -6.78
CA LYS A 139 7.99 -32.13 -6.64
C LYS A 139 8.19 -32.79 -5.28
N PHE A 140 9.32 -32.54 -4.63
CA PHE A 140 9.69 -33.17 -3.36
C PHE A 140 9.60 -32.13 -2.23
N ALA A 141 8.96 -32.54 -1.14
CA ALA A 141 8.90 -31.73 0.08
C ALA A 141 10.30 -31.66 0.71
N ARG A 142 10.78 -30.44 0.96
CA ARG A 142 12.02 -30.20 1.68
C ARG A 142 11.75 -30.21 3.18
N PRO A 143 12.71 -30.61 4.04
CA PRO A 143 12.56 -30.54 5.49
C PRO A 143 12.22 -29.10 5.92
N VAL A 144 11.22 -28.94 6.79
CA VAL A 144 10.79 -27.63 7.30
C VAL A 144 11.95 -26.87 7.94
N SER A 145 12.81 -27.56 8.72
CA SER A 145 13.99 -26.98 9.35
C SER A 145 15.01 -26.41 8.38
N GLY A 146 15.20 -27.07 7.21
CA GLY A 146 16.08 -26.59 6.16
C GLY A 146 15.57 -25.31 5.54
N VAL A 147 14.29 -25.29 5.14
CA VAL A 147 13.65 -24.11 4.55
C VAL A 147 13.56 -22.95 5.56
N ALA A 148 13.21 -23.22 6.81
CA ALA A 148 13.16 -22.23 7.87
C ALA A 148 14.52 -21.55 8.10
N ARG A 149 15.62 -22.32 8.08
CA ARG A 149 16.99 -21.79 8.19
C ARG A 149 17.34 -20.85 7.03
N GLU A 150 16.98 -21.22 5.79
CA GLU A 150 17.18 -20.37 4.61
C GLU A 150 16.41 -19.05 4.70
N LEU A 151 15.24 -19.06 5.35
CA LEU A 151 14.40 -17.88 5.58
C LEU A 151 14.82 -17.08 6.83
N GLY A 152 15.83 -17.54 7.56
CA GLY A 152 16.30 -16.89 8.78
C GLY A 152 15.31 -16.97 9.94
N LEU A 153 14.39 -17.96 9.95
CA LEU A 153 13.51 -18.16 11.09
C LEU A 153 14.32 -18.65 12.31
N PRO A 154 14.05 -18.09 13.51
CA PRO A 154 14.64 -18.61 14.74
C PRO A 154 14.37 -20.11 14.92
N PRO A 155 15.41 -20.94 15.21
CA PRO A 155 15.24 -22.41 15.33
C PRO A 155 14.18 -22.82 16.35
N VAL A 156 14.08 -22.10 17.47
CA VAL A 156 13.09 -22.36 18.53
C VAL A 156 11.65 -22.38 18.01
N LEU A 157 11.33 -21.63 16.95
CA LEU A 157 10.00 -21.63 16.35
C LEU A 157 9.71 -22.95 15.63
N VAL A 158 10.73 -23.55 15.01
CA VAL A 158 10.61 -24.86 14.34
C VAL A 158 10.43 -25.96 15.36
N ASP A 159 11.19 -25.89 16.47
CA ASP A 159 11.08 -26.86 17.56
C ASP A 159 9.71 -26.80 18.23
N ILE A 160 9.23 -25.59 18.59
CA ILE A 160 7.87 -25.38 19.11
C ILE A 160 6.81 -25.93 18.15
N ARG A 161 6.96 -25.65 16.85
CA ARG A 161 6.02 -26.19 15.82
C ARG A 161 6.01 -27.70 15.82
N HIS A 162 7.19 -28.33 15.95
CA HIS A 162 7.29 -29.80 16.01
C HIS A 162 6.63 -30.34 17.28
N ASP A 163 6.98 -29.82 18.44
CA ASP A 163 6.46 -30.28 19.73
C ASP A 163 4.94 -30.07 19.82
N ALA A 164 4.45 -28.89 19.48
CA ALA A 164 3.03 -28.55 19.53
C ALA A 164 2.15 -29.40 18.59
N THR A 165 2.75 -30.01 17.53
CA THR A 165 2.01 -30.84 16.58
C THR A 165 2.15 -32.35 16.79
N HIS A 166 3.24 -32.79 17.41
CA HIS A 166 3.58 -34.22 17.51
C HIS A 166 3.92 -34.70 18.92
N GLN A 167 4.08 -33.78 19.88
CA GLN A 167 4.48 -34.12 21.24
C GLN A 167 3.61 -33.41 22.30
N GLU A 168 4.15 -33.19 23.48
CA GLU A 168 3.50 -32.43 24.54
C GLU A 168 3.56 -30.92 24.27
N LEU A 169 2.50 -30.23 24.68
CA LEU A 169 2.44 -28.78 24.55
C LEU A 169 3.52 -28.11 25.41
N PRO A 170 4.41 -27.29 24.82
CA PRO A 170 5.51 -26.65 25.54
C PRO A 170 5.05 -25.76 26.70
N ALA A 171 5.94 -25.58 27.68
CA ALA A 171 5.66 -24.75 28.86
C ALA A 171 5.45 -23.28 28.48
N LEU A 172 4.58 -22.58 29.22
CA LEU A 172 4.26 -21.17 28.92
C LEU A 172 5.50 -20.23 28.82
N PRO A 173 6.51 -20.32 29.69
CA PRO A 173 7.71 -19.47 29.56
C PRO A 173 8.45 -19.69 28.21
N LEU A 174 8.55 -20.92 27.75
CA LEU A 174 9.20 -21.26 26.47
C LEU A 174 8.38 -20.72 25.28
N LEU A 175 7.05 -20.83 25.35
CA LEU A 175 6.14 -20.28 24.34
C LEU A 175 6.19 -18.76 24.27
N LEU A 176 6.33 -18.08 25.42
CA LEU A 176 6.50 -16.62 25.47
C LEU A 176 7.84 -16.20 24.85
N ALA A 177 8.94 -16.85 25.21
CA ALA A 177 10.24 -16.57 24.60
C ALA A 177 10.22 -16.80 23.08
N ALA A 178 9.58 -17.87 22.63
CA ALA A 178 9.41 -18.13 21.21
C ALA A 178 8.52 -17.07 20.50
N ALA A 179 7.45 -16.63 21.15
CA ALA A 179 6.58 -15.56 20.62
C ALA A 179 7.33 -14.24 20.49
N GLU A 180 8.17 -13.89 21.46
CA GLU A 180 9.03 -12.71 21.40
C GLU A 180 10.08 -12.80 20.28
N ALA A 181 10.69 -13.96 20.10
CA ALA A 181 11.60 -14.22 18.99
C ALA A 181 10.87 -14.14 17.63
N ALA A 182 9.63 -14.65 17.55
CA ALA A 182 8.81 -14.55 16.36
C ALA A 182 8.42 -13.10 16.03
N LEU A 183 8.06 -12.30 17.04
CA LEU A 183 7.75 -10.88 16.86
C LEU A 183 8.96 -10.09 16.37
N GLY A 184 10.14 -10.32 16.92
CA GLY A 184 11.38 -9.71 16.45
C GLY A 184 11.72 -10.11 15.02
N TRP A 185 11.51 -11.38 14.65
CA TRP A 185 11.70 -11.83 13.27
C TRP A 185 10.69 -11.18 12.32
N LEU A 186 9.41 -11.09 12.70
CA LEU A 186 8.36 -10.44 11.90
C LEU A 186 8.65 -8.95 11.70
N GLU A 187 9.14 -8.27 12.73
CA GLU A 187 9.54 -6.87 12.63
C GLU A 187 10.64 -6.69 11.58
N ALA A 188 11.76 -7.40 11.72
CA ALA A 188 12.89 -7.27 10.81
C ALA A 188 12.61 -7.76 9.40
N HIS A 189 11.83 -8.84 9.22
CA HIS A 189 11.63 -9.49 7.92
C HIS A 189 10.37 -9.06 7.19
N TYR A 190 9.42 -8.42 7.86
CA TYR A 190 8.21 -7.91 7.23
C TYR A 190 8.05 -6.40 7.43
N TRP A 191 7.94 -5.91 8.66
CA TRP A 191 7.58 -4.50 8.91
C TRP A 191 8.66 -3.54 8.43
N GLU A 192 9.91 -3.75 8.82
CA GLU A 192 11.03 -2.91 8.38
C GLU A 192 11.29 -3.01 6.88
N ARG A 193 11.22 -4.23 6.32
CA ARG A 193 11.41 -4.43 4.88
C ARG A 193 10.30 -3.79 4.05
N GLN A 194 9.06 -3.88 4.51
CA GLN A 194 7.94 -3.23 3.84
C GLN A 194 8.07 -1.70 3.93
N GLU A 195 8.43 -1.17 5.11
CA GLU A 195 8.68 0.26 5.28
C GLU A 195 9.80 0.76 4.37
N ALA A 196 10.93 0.06 4.32
CA ALA A 196 12.03 0.39 3.43
C ALA A 196 11.63 0.30 1.94
N ALA A 197 10.74 -0.62 1.58
CA ALA A 197 10.21 -0.70 0.21
C ALA A 197 9.30 0.49 -0.12
N LEU A 198 8.45 0.90 0.81
CA LEU A 198 7.59 2.07 0.67
C LEU A 198 8.41 3.37 0.56
N GLN A 199 9.46 3.49 1.37
CA GLN A 199 10.37 4.62 1.33
C GLN A 199 11.06 4.73 -0.04
N ARG A 200 11.65 3.64 -0.53
CA ARG A 200 12.26 3.61 -1.88
C ARG A 200 11.28 3.95 -2.99
N GLN A 201 10.03 3.47 -2.87
CA GLN A 201 8.99 3.79 -3.84
C GLN A 201 8.64 5.29 -3.79
N ALA A 202 8.50 5.87 -2.59
CA ALA A 202 8.22 7.29 -2.42
C ALA A 202 9.36 8.17 -2.98
N GLU A 203 10.61 7.81 -2.72
CA GLU A 203 11.79 8.49 -3.26
C GLU A 203 11.84 8.43 -4.79
N ALA A 204 11.63 7.25 -5.37
CA ALA A 204 11.60 7.07 -6.82
C ALA A 204 10.47 7.86 -7.48
N LEU A 205 9.30 7.92 -6.82
CA LEU A 205 8.16 8.69 -7.29
C LEU A 205 8.44 10.19 -7.20
N GLY A 206 9.02 10.66 -6.08
CA GLY A 206 9.45 12.05 -5.92
C GLY A 206 10.44 12.47 -6.99
N ALA A 207 11.42 11.62 -7.30
CA ALA A 207 12.39 11.88 -8.37
C ALA A 207 11.74 11.97 -9.77
N ALA A 208 10.76 11.11 -10.05
CA ALA A 208 10.01 11.17 -11.32
C ALA A 208 9.17 12.44 -11.43
N VAL A 209 8.54 12.88 -10.33
CA VAL A 209 7.79 14.15 -10.29
C VAL A 209 8.72 15.35 -10.43
N ALA A 210 9.91 15.33 -9.81
CA ALA A 210 10.91 16.38 -9.99
C ALA A 210 11.32 16.53 -11.47
N ALA A 211 11.65 15.40 -12.12
CA ALA A 211 11.97 15.39 -13.55
C ALA A 211 10.82 15.93 -14.41
N LEU A 212 9.57 15.64 -14.05
CA LEU A 212 8.40 16.19 -14.75
C LEU A 212 8.30 17.73 -14.59
N CYS A 213 8.52 18.26 -13.39
CA CYS A 213 8.58 19.70 -13.15
C CYS A 213 9.67 20.36 -13.99
N ASP A 214 10.88 19.77 -14.06
CA ASP A 214 12.00 20.31 -14.81
C ASP A 214 11.74 20.29 -16.33
N VAL A 215 11.10 19.24 -16.84
CA VAL A 215 10.69 19.19 -18.26
C VAL A 215 9.70 20.31 -18.58
N PHE A 216 8.69 20.54 -17.74
CA PHE A 216 7.72 21.60 -17.98
C PHE A 216 8.30 22.99 -17.78
N ALA A 217 9.24 23.18 -16.86
CA ALA A 217 9.98 24.42 -16.71
C ALA A 217 10.82 24.73 -17.95
N ALA A 218 11.50 23.73 -18.52
CA ALA A 218 12.27 23.87 -19.74
C ALA A 218 11.37 24.18 -20.97
N GLU A 219 10.21 23.51 -21.08
CA GLU A 219 9.22 23.81 -22.13
C GLU A 219 8.67 25.25 -22.01
N ALA A 220 8.43 25.75 -20.79
CA ALA A 220 7.99 27.12 -20.55
C ALA A 220 9.07 28.14 -20.93
N ALA A 221 10.34 27.87 -20.61
CA ALA A 221 11.47 28.73 -20.96
C ALA A 221 11.69 28.80 -22.49
N GLU A 222 11.58 27.66 -23.21
CA GLU A 222 11.64 27.64 -24.67
C GLU A 222 10.51 28.44 -25.33
N ALA A 223 9.31 28.40 -24.75
CA ALA A 223 8.17 29.15 -25.27
C ALA A 223 8.36 30.66 -25.03
N GLY A 224 8.88 31.07 -23.86
CA GLY A 224 9.18 32.46 -23.54
C GLY A 224 10.32 33.04 -24.40
N GLY A 225 11.36 32.28 -24.66
CA GLY A 225 12.48 32.69 -25.53
C GLY A 225 12.10 32.94 -26.99
N ARG A 226 11.07 32.27 -27.49
CA ARG A 226 10.56 32.49 -28.87
C ARG A 226 9.78 33.78 -29.06
N LEU A 227 9.25 34.34 -27.97
CA LEU A 227 8.49 35.60 -27.99
C LEU A 227 9.40 36.84 -27.87
N GLY A 228 10.67 36.65 -27.45
CA GLY A 228 11.63 37.75 -27.24
C GLY A 228 12.58 38.03 -28.39
N ASP A 229 12.66 37.19 -29.44
CA ASP A 229 13.64 37.30 -30.53
C ASP A 229 13.11 38.06 -31.76
N GLY A 230 12.28 39.08 -31.52
CA GLY A 230 11.75 39.97 -32.56
C GLY A 230 12.46 41.32 -32.66
N SER A 231 13.67 41.53 -32.12
CA SER A 231 14.38 42.81 -32.29
C SER A 231 15.88 42.72 -32.09
N VAL A 232 16.56 43.24 -33.10
CA VAL A 232 17.95 43.75 -33.16
C VAL A 232 19.09 42.76 -33.23
N GLY A 233 19.73 42.74 -34.46
CA GLY A 233 21.05 42.23 -34.69
C GLY A 233 22.09 42.98 -33.81
N GLY A 234 22.85 42.15 -33.08
CA GLY A 234 23.98 42.60 -32.28
C GLY A 234 24.98 41.45 -32.21
N ASP A 235 26.12 41.60 -32.88
CA ASP A 235 27.28 40.74 -32.78
C ASP A 235 27.73 40.62 -31.31
N GLY A 236 27.61 39.46 -30.69
CA GLY A 236 27.95 39.20 -29.30
C GLY A 236 28.60 37.84 -29.08
N VAL A 237 29.90 37.85 -29.13
CA VAL A 237 30.92 37.04 -28.42
C VAL A 237 30.40 35.84 -27.62
N GLY A 238 30.92 34.67 -27.94
CA GLY A 238 30.79 33.32 -27.40
C GLY A 238 30.40 33.17 -25.94
N ARG A 239 29.23 32.53 -25.73
CA ARG A 239 28.92 31.83 -24.50
C ARG A 239 29.11 30.33 -24.73
N GLY A 240 29.86 29.71 -23.80
CA GLY A 240 30.33 28.35 -23.83
C GLY A 240 29.28 27.33 -24.28
N GLY A 241 29.71 26.37 -25.08
CA GLY A 241 28.92 25.40 -25.80
C GLY A 241 28.07 24.47 -24.92
N ALA A 242 26.87 24.89 -24.66
CA ALA A 242 25.82 23.94 -24.32
C ALA A 242 25.46 23.16 -25.59
N ALA A 243 25.73 21.87 -25.61
CA ALA A 243 25.40 21.00 -26.74
C ALA A 243 23.91 21.23 -27.12
N LYS A 244 23.69 21.64 -28.38
CA LYS A 244 22.33 21.87 -28.92
C LYS A 244 21.51 20.58 -28.76
N ARG A 245 20.53 20.57 -27.89
CA ARG A 245 19.62 19.43 -27.70
C ARG A 245 18.84 19.17 -28.99
N PRO A 246 18.59 17.90 -29.37
CA PRO A 246 17.86 17.56 -30.58
C PRO A 246 16.43 18.15 -30.56
N LYS A 247 15.93 18.55 -31.77
CA LYS A 247 14.52 18.95 -31.90
C LYS A 247 13.58 17.85 -31.35
N GLY A 248 12.67 18.22 -30.46
CA GLY A 248 11.71 17.28 -29.88
C GLY A 248 12.18 16.50 -28.63
N TRP A 249 13.42 16.76 -28.16
CA TRP A 249 13.98 16.12 -26.96
C TRP A 249 13.06 16.26 -25.73
N LEU A 250 12.52 17.44 -25.47
CA LEU A 250 11.61 17.68 -24.35
C LEU A 250 10.33 16.82 -24.44
N LYS A 251 9.79 16.65 -25.64
CA LYS A 251 8.61 15.80 -25.85
C LYS A 251 8.90 14.33 -25.55
N GLU A 252 10.06 13.85 -25.93
CA GLU A 252 10.48 12.48 -25.66
C GLU A 252 10.79 12.27 -24.17
N GLU A 253 11.48 13.24 -23.55
CA GLU A 253 11.77 13.20 -22.13
C GLU A 253 10.50 13.21 -21.29
N ARG A 254 9.52 14.05 -21.64
CA ARG A 254 8.20 14.04 -21.01
C ARG A 254 7.52 12.68 -21.12
N ARG A 255 7.55 12.05 -22.29
CA ARG A 255 6.98 10.71 -22.51
C ARG A 255 7.66 9.67 -21.62
N ARG A 256 8.99 9.72 -21.52
CA ARG A 256 9.80 8.82 -20.68
C ARG A 256 9.46 8.97 -19.21
N VAL A 257 9.37 10.20 -18.71
CA VAL A 257 9.03 10.48 -17.30
C VAL A 257 7.61 10.03 -16.98
N LEU A 258 6.63 10.32 -17.84
CA LEU A 258 5.25 9.85 -17.66
C LEU A 258 5.18 8.31 -17.69
N GLY A 259 5.92 7.65 -18.57
CA GLY A 259 6.04 6.19 -18.57
C GLY A 259 6.58 5.65 -17.24
N ARG A 260 7.60 6.34 -16.69
CA ARG A 260 8.16 5.97 -15.38
C ARG A 260 7.15 6.13 -14.24
N LEU A 261 6.31 7.16 -14.25
CA LEU A 261 5.22 7.32 -13.28
C LEU A 261 4.22 6.17 -13.35
N VAL A 262 3.87 5.70 -14.57
CA VAL A 262 2.99 4.54 -14.76
C VAL A 262 3.59 3.27 -14.13
N GLU A 263 4.88 3.04 -14.32
CA GLU A 263 5.58 1.88 -13.73
C GLU A 263 5.62 1.93 -12.20
N LEU A 264 5.91 3.11 -11.63
CA LEU A 264 6.05 3.30 -10.18
C LEU A 264 4.71 3.30 -9.44
N SER A 265 3.67 3.86 -10.05
CA SER A 265 2.34 3.99 -9.45
C SER A 265 1.27 4.00 -10.55
N PRO A 266 0.83 2.83 -11.02
CA PRO A 266 -0.21 2.75 -12.04
C PRO A 266 -1.55 3.31 -11.51
N PRO A 267 -2.38 3.91 -12.38
CA PRO A 267 -3.76 4.23 -12.01
C PRO A 267 -4.51 2.94 -11.58
N PRO A 268 -5.36 2.94 -10.58
CA PRO A 268 -5.97 4.03 -9.82
C PRO A 268 -5.26 4.33 -8.47
N LEU A 269 -3.97 4.08 -8.33
CA LEU A 269 -3.25 4.14 -7.04
C LEU A 269 -2.82 5.57 -6.61
N GLY A 270 -3.42 6.61 -7.16
CA GLY A 270 -3.09 8.01 -6.84
C GLY A 270 -3.09 8.35 -5.36
N ARG A 271 -3.99 7.75 -4.57
CA ARG A 271 -4.02 7.90 -3.12
C ARG A 271 -2.73 7.43 -2.45
N LEU A 272 -2.16 6.31 -2.91
CA LEU A 272 -0.92 5.76 -2.38
C LEU A 272 0.31 6.50 -2.89
N ALA A 273 0.18 7.26 -3.97
CA ALA A 273 1.24 8.07 -4.56
C ALA A 273 1.41 9.43 -3.85
N ALA A 274 0.36 9.97 -3.25
CA ALA A 274 0.34 11.31 -2.65
C ALA A 274 1.51 11.56 -1.67
N PRO A 275 1.89 10.64 -0.76
CA PRO A 275 3.03 10.85 0.14
C PRO A 275 4.36 11.04 -0.59
N GLY A 276 4.63 10.27 -1.65
CA GLY A 276 5.85 10.39 -2.46
C GLY A 276 5.87 11.66 -3.31
N VAL A 277 4.73 12.07 -3.85
CA VAL A 277 4.59 13.31 -4.62
C VAL A 277 4.80 14.53 -3.71
N LEU A 278 4.19 14.54 -2.53
CA LEU A 278 4.36 15.63 -1.57
C LEU A 278 5.79 15.68 -0.99
N GLY A 279 6.47 14.54 -0.90
CA GLY A 279 7.89 14.45 -0.53
C GLY A 279 8.84 15.06 -1.56
N CYS A 280 8.38 15.33 -2.80
CA CYS A 280 9.19 15.91 -3.85
C CYS A 280 9.57 17.37 -3.54
N GLN A 281 10.84 17.60 -3.20
CA GLN A 281 11.34 18.95 -2.88
C GLN A 281 11.16 19.94 -4.05
N ARG A 282 11.38 19.50 -5.30
CA ARG A 282 11.20 20.37 -6.48
C ARG A 282 9.76 20.85 -6.66
N LEU A 283 8.78 19.96 -6.38
CA LEU A 283 7.37 20.33 -6.41
C LEU A 283 7.03 21.35 -5.33
N ARG A 284 7.56 21.16 -4.12
CA ARG A 284 7.39 22.12 -3.00
C ARG A 284 8.02 23.47 -3.30
N SER A 285 9.25 23.49 -3.84
CA SER A 285 9.91 24.73 -4.27
C SER A 285 9.10 25.44 -5.35
N LEU A 286 8.55 24.71 -6.31
CA LEU A 286 7.70 25.28 -7.35
C LEU A 286 6.40 25.86 -6.77
N ALA A 287 5.81 25.23 -5.76
CA ALA A 287 4.66 25.75 -5.05
C ALA A 287 4.99 27.07 -4.34
N ALA A 288 6.13 27.14 -3.65
CA ALA A 288 6.61 28.35 -2.99
C ALA A 288 6.88 29.48 -4.01
N GLU A 289 7.47 29.18 -5.18
CA GLU A 289 7.66 30.13 -6.27
C GLU A 289 6.30 30.71 -6.75
N VAL A 290 5.29 29.85 -6.91
CA VAL A 290 3.93 30.27 -7.31
C VAL A 290 3.28 31.17 -6.26
N MET A 291 3.50 30.89 -4.98
CA MET A 291 2.94 31.70 -3.89
C MET A 291 3.67 33.04 -3.75
N ALA A 292 4.99 33.09 -3.96
CA ALA A 292 5.77 34.32 -3.95
C ALA A 292 5.35 35.29 -5.06
N ASP A 293 4.93 34.79 -6.23
CA ASP A 293 4.39 35.56 -7.35
C ASP A 293 2.95 36.09 -7.10
N GLY A 294 2.45 36.00 -5.85
CA GLY A 294 1.12 36.50 -5.47
C GLY A 294 -0.06 35.64 -5.90
N GLY A 295 0.19 34.40 -6.31
CA GLY A 295 -0.84 33.36 -6.59
C GLY A 295 -1.81 33.63 -7.75
N GLY A 296 -1.82 34.87 -8.32
CA GLY A 296 -2.74 35.32 -9.37
C GLY A 296 -2.10 35.57 -10.74
N GLY A 297 -0.78 35.61 -10.84
CA GLY A 297 -0.04 35.98 -12.05
C GLY A 297 0.01 34.86 -13.10
N SER A 298 0.35 35.23 -14.36
CA SER A 298 0.58 34.29 -15.47
C SER A 298 2.07 33.90 -15.61
N GLY A 299 2.84 34.00 -14.53
CA GLY A 299 4.28 33.74 -14.51
C GLY A 299 4.69 32.32 -14.90
N PRO A 300 5.97 32.09 -15.24
CA PRO A 300 6.49 30.80 -15.70
C PRO A 300 6.36 29.70 -14.64
N ALA A 301 6.50 30.04 -13.35
CA ALA A 301 6.30 29.11 -12.24
C ALA A 301 4.85 28.58 -12.22
N ARG A 302 3.86 29.46 -12.36
CA ARG A 302 2.46 29.07 -12.40
C ARG A 302 2.10 28.22 -13.62
N GLN A 303 2.66 28.56 -14.78
CA GLN A 303 2.45 27.73 -15.98
C GLN A 303 3.03 26.33 -15.78
N THR A 304 4.23 26.22 -15.24
CA THR A 304 4.88 24.96 -14.92
C THR A 304 4.05 24.16 -13.90
N TRP A 305 3.58 24.82 -12.83
CA TRP A 305 2.72 24.20 -11.82
C TRP A 305 1.43 23.65 -12.44
N SER A 306 0.71 24.46 -13.21
CA SER A 306 -0.55 24.04 -13.85
C SER A 306 -0.34 22.81 -14.74
N ARG A 307 0.71 22.80 -15.55
CA ARG A 307 1.04 21.65 -16.42
C ARG A 307 1.42 20.39 -15.62
N CYS A 308 2.15 20.57 -14.51
CA CYS A 308 2.45 19.45 -13.60
C CYS A 308 1.14 18.88 -13.01
N MET A 309 0.27 19.72 -12.49
CA MET A 309 -1.00 19.28 -11.91
C MET A 309 -1.91 18.62 -12.94
N GLU A 310 -2.03 19.17 -14.13
CA GLU A 310 -2.78 18.60 -15.25
C GLU A 310 -2.25 17.20 -15.62
N ALA A 311 -0.92 17.04 -15.72
CA ALA A 311 -0.31 15.76 -16.03
C ALA A 311 -0.53 14.71 -14.91
N LEU A 312 -0.41 15.11 -13.64
CA LEU A 312 -0.66 14.25 -12.49
C LEU A 312 -2.14 13.86 -12.39
N HIS A 313 -3.05 14.80 -12.66
CA HIS A 313 -4.49 14.52 -12.72
C HIS A 313 -4.86 13.63 -13.92
N ALA A 314 -4.22 13.83 -15.06
CA ALA A 314 -4.40 12.95 -16.22
C ALA A 314 -3.94 11.52 -15.92
N HIS A 315 -2.89 11.39 -15.11
CA HIS A 315 -2.33 10.08 -14.75
C HIS A 315 -3.14 9.36 -13.67
N TRP A 316 -3.47 10.02 -12.55
CA TRP A 316 -4.13 9.41 -11.39
C TRP A 316 -5.62 9.74 -11.24
N GLY A 317 -6.18 10.52 -12.14
CA GLY A 317 -7.56 10.96 -12.09
C GLY A 317 -7.75 12.27 -11.31
N ARG A 318 -8.91 12.90 -11.52
CA ARG A 318 -9.24 14.22 -10.94
C ARG A 318 -9.22 14.25 -9.41
N GLY A 319 -9.48 13.11 -8.74
CA GLY A 319 -9.43 13.00 -7.28
C GLY A 319 -8.02 13.07 -6.68
N PHE A 320 -6.96 13.06 -7.51
CA PHE A 320 -5.58 13.05 -6.99
C PHE A 320 -5.23 14.33 -6.21
N GLY A 321 -5.67 15.50 -6.67
CA GLY A 321 -5.48 16.76 -5.95
C GLY A 321 -6.04 16.74 -4.53
N GLU A 322 -7.19 16.10 -4.32
CA GLU A 322 -7.77 15.91 -3.00
C GLU A 322 -6.94 14.96 -2.12
N HIS A 323 -6.38 13.91 -2.70
CA HIS A 323 -5.47 13.01 -1.97
C HIS A 323 -4.19 13.73 -1.56
N LEU A 324 -3.63 14.56 -2.44
CA LEU A 324 -2.44 15.37 -2.16
C LEU A 324 -2.74 16.40 -1.04
N ARG A 325 -3.90 17.05 -1.08
CA ARG A 325 -4.36 17.98 -0.07
C ARG A 325 -4.49 17.31 1.30
N ARG A 326 -5.16 16.17 1.38
CA ARG A 326 -5.32 15.41 2.64
C ARG A 326 -3.98 15.00 3.23
N GLU A 327 -3.07 14.56 2.40
CA GLU A 327 -1.72 14.19 2.85
C GLU A 327 -0.95 15.39 3.39
N ALA A 328 -1.07 16.55 2.75
CA ALA A 328 -0.42 17.77 3.21
C ALA A 328 -0.98 18.24 4.57
N VAL A 329 -2.31 18.25 4.74
CA VAL A 329 -2.97 18.55 6.02
C VAL A 329 -2.50 17.57 7.12
N ARG A 330 -2.48 16.29 6.83
CA ARG A 330 -2.02 15.28 7.79
C ARG A 330 -0.60 15.53 8.27
N ARG A 331 0.33 15.93 7.37
CA ARG A 331 1.72 16.24 7.73
C ARG A 331 1.84 17.50 8.59
N GLU A 332 1.00 18.48 8.34
CA GLU A 332 0.93 19.67 9.22
C GLU A 332 0.45 19.31 10.63
N GLU A 333 -0.60 18.49 10.74
CA GLU A 333 -1.15 18.04 12.04
C GLU A 333 -0.16 17.16 12.82
N GLU A 334 0.61 16.31 12.16
CA GLU A 334 1.63 15.44 12.77
C GLU A 334 2.89 16.21 13.21
N GLY A 335 2.95 17.52 12.95
CA GLY A 335 4.09 18.36 13.32
C GLY A 335 5.40 17.96 12.62
N SER A 336 5.30 17.16 11.55
CA SER A 336 6.47 16.70 10.78
C SER A 336 7.15 17.82 9.99
N GLY A 337 6.76 19.09 10.21
CA GLY A 337 7.46 20.33 9.88
C GLY A 337 8.18 20.38 8.53
N GLU A 338 7.78 19.57 7.55
CA GLU A 338 8.34 19.67 6.22
C GLU A 338 7.96 21.04 5.61
N ALA A 339 8.92 21.96 5.64
CA ALA A 339 8.78 23.26 4.99
C ALA A 339 8.26 23.05 3.56
N GLY A 340 7.18 23.74 3.21
CA GLY A 340 6.59 23.69 1.88
C GLY A 340 5.33 22.82 1.71
N ALA A 341 4.87 22.05 2.72
CA ALA A 341 3.58 21.37 2.64
C ALA A 341 2.43 22.38 2.56
N ARG A 342 2.52 23.45 3.34
CA ARG A 342 1.57 24.56 3.32
C ARG A 342 1.54 25.29 1.97
N ASP A 343 2.71 25.55 1.38
CA ASP A 343 2.80 26.18 0.07
C ASP A 343 2.11 25.33 -1.01
N VAL A 344 2.24 23.98 -0.94
CA VAL A 344 1.53 23.07 -1.84
C VAL A 344 0.02 23.18 -1.65
N LEU A 345 -0.48 23.27 -0.40
CA LEU A 345 -1.91 23.44 -0.14
C LEU A 345 -2.44 24.73 -0.73
N GLU A 346 -1.73 25.84 -0.51
CA GLU A 346 -2.12 27.16 -1.00
C GLU A 346 -2.04 27.22 -2.54
N ALA A 347 -0.99 26.66 -3.14
CA ALA A 347 -0.84 26.57 -4.59
C ALA A 347 -1.92 25.68 -5.25
N LEU A 348 -2.32 24.57 -4.62
CA LEU A 348 -3.44 23.73 -5.07
C LEU A 348 -4.76 24.50 -4.99
N ALA A 349 -5.00 25.24 -3.91
CA ALA A 349 -6.20 26.04 -3.74
C ALA A 349 -6.26 27.20 -4.76
N ALA A 350 -5.14 27.86 -5.03
CA ALA A 350 -5.03 28.89 -6.05
C ALA A 350 -5.25 28.35 -7.46
N TRP A 351 -4.70 27.18 -7.76
CA TRP A 351 -4.91 26.50 -9.04
C TRP A 351 -6.36 26.09 -9.27
N ALA A 352 -7.03 25.55 -8.25
CA ALA A 352 -8.44 25.16 -8.30
C ALA A 352 -9.36 26.38 -8.54
N ARG A 353 -9.08 27.53 -7.90
CA ARG A 353 -9.83 28.78 -8.11
C ARG A 353 -9.61 29.40 -9.49
N GLY A 354 -8.43 29.21 -10.07
CA GLY A 354 -8.06 29.77 -11.38
C GLY A 354 -8.57 28.99 -12.59
N GLY A 355 -9.49 28.04 -12.41
CA GLY A 355 -10.07 27.27 -13.50
C GLY A 355 -9.17 26.16 -14.02
N GLY A 356 -8.28 25.60 -13.20
CA GLY A 356 -7.43 24.44 -13.50
C GLY A 356 -8.19 23.17 -13.90
N SER A 357 -9.49 23.27 -14.05
CA SER A 357 -10.40 22.25 -14.55
C SER A 357 -11.32 22.78 -15.66
N SER A 358 -10.87 23.73 -16.48
CA SER A 358 -11.66 24.30 -17.59
C SER A 358 -11.81 23.30 -18.73
N ARG A 359 -12.50 22.20 -18.51
CA ARG A 359 -13.29 21.41 -19.46
C ARG A 359 -14.27 20.54 -18.68
N GLU A 360 -15.18 21.15 -17.94
CA GLU A 360 -16.48 20.52 -17.71
C GLU A 360 -17.29 20.65 -19.01
N GLY A 361 -17.03 19.72 -19.93
CA GLY A 361 -17.98 19.39 -20.97
C GLY A 361 -19.22 18.84 -20.28
N SER A 362 -20.31 19.59 -20.38
CA SER A 362 -21.68 19.17 -20.14
C SER A 362 -21.86 17.65 -20.26
N LEU A 363 -21.89 16.97 -19.14
CA LEU A 363 -22.52 15.65 -19.04
C LEU A 363 -23.94 15.90 -18.59
N GLY A 364 -24.88 15.64 -19.51
CA GLY A 364 -26.30 15.85 -19.35
C GLY A 364 -26.84 15.29 -18.03
N GLU A 365 -27.81 16.02 -17.52
CA GLU A 365 -28.68 15.61 -16.42
C GLU A 365 -29.11 14.14 -16.60
N VAL A 366 -28.73 13.32 -15.63
CA VAL A 366 -29.33 12.00 -15.46
C VAL A 366 -30.75 12.23 -14.96
N PRO A 367 -31.78 11.82 -15.72
CA PRO A 367 -33.15 11.99 -15.25
C PRO A 367 -33.36 11.14 -13.99
N SER A 368 -33.87 11.78 -12.94
CA SER A 368 -34.31 11.14 -11.72
C SER A 368 -35.37 10.08 -12.04
N PRO A 369 -35.32 8.88 -11.43
CA PRO A 369 -36.37 7.89 -11.57
C PRO A 369 -37.65 8.42 -10.92
N GLY A 370 -38.70 8.44 -11.73
CA GLY A 370 -40.00 9.01 -11.43
C GLY A 370 -40.59 8.53 -10.12
N GLY A 371 -41.17 9.47 -9.39
CA GLY A 371 -41.99 9.22 -8.24
C GLY A 371 -43.20 8.36 -8.59
N VAL A 372 -43.33 7.26 -7.89
CA VAL A 372 -44.54 6.45 -7.91
C VAL A 372 -45.56 7.14 -6.99
N SER A 373 -46.55 7.79 -7.59
CA SER A 373 -47.70 8.32 -6.89
C SER A 373 -48.54 7.17 -6.33
N SER A 374 -48.63 7.06 -5.01
CA SER A 374 -49.64 6.22 -4.36
C SER A 374 -51.01 6.88 -4.48
N GLY A 375 -51.80 6.40 -5.42
CA GLY A 375 -53.25 6.63 -5.45
C GLY A 375 -53.90 5.76 -4.40
N ALA A 376 -54.41 6.39 -3.36
CA ALA A 376 -55.39 5.78 -2.47
C ALA A 376 -56.74 5.79 -3.22
N ASP A 377 -57.32 4.63 -3.43
CA ASP A 377 -58.74 4.50 -3.83
C ASP A 377 -59.50 3.81 -2.73
N THR A 378 -60.43 4.59 -2.15
CA THR A 378 -61.44 4.16 -1.18
C THR A 378 -62.65 3.79 -1.98
N GLY A 379 -63.24 2.59 -1.74
CA GLY A 379 -64.58 2.32 -2.25
C GLY A 379 -64.99 0.85 -2.31
N GLY A 380 -65.90 0.45 -1.43
CA GLY A 380 -66.76 -0.72 -1.60
C GLY A 380 -66.48 -1.89 -0.66
#